data_e00ffab3eedf65c585aeb61d8c3bd383
#
_entry.id   e00ffab3eedf65c585aeb61d8c3bd383
#
_cell.length_a   1.000
_cell.length_b   1.000
_cell.length_c   1.000
_cell.angle_alpha   90.00
_cell.angle_beta   90.00
_cell.angle_gamma   90.00
#
_symmetry.space_group_name_H-M   'P 1'
#
loop_
_entity.id
_entity.type
_entity.pdbx_description
1 polymer ?
#
loop_
_entity_poly.entity_id
_entity_poly.type
_entity_poly.pdbx_seq_one_letter_code
_entity_poly.pdbx_strand_id
1 'polypeptide(L)'
;MTSLTLPSWQCRLFMDPKSAELRVGVRRLVSGAGQLTRATSGSSGYDLASAEDGELTILPGAVALVRTGLVLELPPGLEGQVRSRSGLAARSGVFVLNSPGTIDSDYRGEVKVVLANFGDAPFSVFPGDRIAQLVFMEVPSVCLVAVDEMAPTERGVGGFGSTGNTPLESTPQEHPSYCENILGGIEKTCRTPLDRETSSGSGTLD
;
A
#
# COMPACT_ATOMS: atom_id res chain seq x y z
N MET A 1 24.90 -23.62 -16.44
CA MET A 1 24.29 -22.45 -15.80
C MET A 1 24.50 -21.26 -16.71
N THR A 2 23.57 -21.01 -17.62
CA THR A 2 23.63 -19.88 -18.55
C THR A 2 23.05 -18.64 -17.85
N SER A 3 23.95 -17.73 -17.51
CA SER A 3 23.58 -16.40 -17.03
C SER A 3 22.82 -15.68 -18.15
N LEU A 4 21.52 -15.48 -18.00
CA LEU A 4 20.71 -14.62 -18.84
C LEU A 4 21.07 -13.16 -18.53
N THR A 5 22.15 -12.68 -19.15
CA THR A 5 22.42 -11.25 -19.22
C THR A 5 21.39 -10.61 -20.15
N LEU A 6 20.52 -9.78 -19.60
CA LEU A 6 19.59 -8.97 -20.39
C LEU A 6 20.39 -8.11 -21.40
N PRO A 7 19.94 -8.01 -22.66
CA PRO A 7 20.62 -7.17 -23.64
C PRO A 7 20.65 -5.71 -23.17
N SER A 8 21.76 -5.03 -23.45
CA SER A 8 22.06 -3.67 -22.95
C SER A 8 21.03 -2.59 -23.30
N TRP A 9 20.17 -2.82 -24.29
CA TRP A 9 19.09 -1.92 -24.65
C TRP A 9 17.87 -2.03 -23.69
N GLN A 10 17.65 -3.19 -23.06
CA GLN A 10 16.57 -3.34 -22.05
C GLN A 10 16.88 -2.57 -20.75
N CYS A 11 18.14 -2.53 -20.33
CA CYS A 11 18.53 -1.69 -19.18
C CYS A 11 18.34 -0.19 -19.45
N ARG A 12 18.47 0.27 -20.70
CA ARG A 12 18.28 1.68 -21.06
C ARG A 12 16.82 2.12 -21.08
N LEU A 13 15.88 1.16 -21.25
CA LEU A 13 14.46 1.49 -21.27
C LEU A 13 13.93 1.85 -19.87
N PHE A 14 14.49 1.23 -18.82
CA PHE A 14 13.95 1.28 -17.47
C PHE A 14 14.75 2.16 -16.48
N MET A 15 15.95 2.60 -16.82
CA MET A 15 16.72 3.52 -15.98
C MET A 15 17.12 4.76 -16.76
N ASP A 16 16.82 5.93 -16.21
CA ASP A 16 17.43 7.17 -16.67
C ASP A 16 18.85 7.25 -16.09
N PRO A 17 19.91 7.22 -16.93
CA PRO A 17 21.28 7.25 -16.46
C PRO A 17 21.65 8.55 -15.70
N LYS A 18 20.78 9.57 -15.73
CA LYS A 18 20.99 10.85 -15.05
C LYS A 18 20.26 10.98 -13.72
N SER A 19 19.18 10.20 -13.47
CA SER A 19 18.33 10.39 -12.29
C SER A 19 18.25 9.16 -11.38
N ALA A 20 18.80 8.01 -11.73
CA ALA A 20 18.59 6.72 -11.06
C ALA A 20 17.10 6.34 -10.88
N GLU A 21 16.18 6.99 -11.60
CA GLU A 21 14.75 6.71 -11.55
C GLU A 21 14.40 5.47 -12.37
N LEU A 22 13.57 4.61 -11.78
CA LEU A 22 12.98 3.47 -12.50
C LEU A 22 11.91 3.98 -13.48
N ARG A 23 11.98 3.52 -14.72
CA ARG A 23 11.01 3.87 -15.77
C ARG A 23 9.99 2.76 -15.92
N VAL A 24 8.72 3.13 -15.91
CA VAL A 24 7.58 2.26 -16.19
C VAL A 24 6.92 2.71 -17.48
N GLY A 25 6.80 1.80 -18.45
CA GLY A 25 6.05 2.05 -19.68
C GLY A 25 4.55 2.04 -19.38
N VAL A 26 3.81 3.01 -19.90
CA VAL A 26 2.34 3.09 -19.76
C VAL A 26 1.72 3.27 -21.14
N ARG A 27 0.89 2.29 -21.55
CA ARG A 27 0.11 2.37 -22.79
C ARG A 27 -1.36 2.55 -22.46
N ARG A 28 -2.02 3.51 -23.12
CA ARG A 28 -3.47 3.70 -23.06
C ARG A 28 -4.14 2.91 -24.18
N LEU A 29 -5.18 2.15 -23.85
CA LEU A 29 -5.97 1.36 -24.80
C LEU A 29 -7.13 2.17 -25.40
N VAL A 30 -7.63 3.13 -24.64
CA VAL A 30 -8.75 3.99 -25.02
C VAL A 30 -8.44 5.45 -24.71
N SER A 31 -9.07 6.38 -25.43
CA SER A 31 -8.86 7.83 -25.22
C SER A 31 -9.33 8.31 -23.85
N GLY A 32 -10.33 7.64 -23.25
CA GLY A 32 -10.85 7.90 -21.90
C GLY A 32 -9.99 7.37 -20.76
N ALA A 33 -8.94 6.56 -21.06
CA ALA A 33 -8.03 6.08 -20.03
C ALA A 33 -7.35 7.23 -19.28
N GLY A 34 -7.47 7.25 -17.96
CA GLY A 34 -6.89 8.27 -17.11
C GLY A 34 -5.36 8.30 -17.18
N GLN A 35 -4.77 9.43 -16.82
CA GLN A 35 -3.34 9.52 -16.60
C GLN A 35 -3.04 9.07 -15.17
N LEU A 36 -1.98 8.25 -14.99
CA LEU A 36 -1.47 7.94 -13.66
C LEU A 36 -0.87 9.20 -13.04
N THR A 37 -1.52 9.73 -12.01
CA THR A 37 -1.09 10.95 -11.31
C THR A 37 -1.05 10.72 -9.81
N ARG A 38 -0.10 11.34 -9.13
CA ARG A 38 -0.07 11.42 -7.68
C ARG A 38 -0.77 12.68 -7.22
N ALA A 39 -1.57 12.61 -6.16
CA ALA A 39 -2.28 13.78 -5.63
C ALA A 39 -1.31 14.85 -5.09
N THR A 40 -0.18 14.42 -4.51
CA THR A 40 0.91 15.29 -4.02
C THR A 40 2.26 14.66 -4.33
N SER A 41 3.34 15.43 -4.24
CA SER A 41 4.70 14.91 -4.42
C SER A 41 5.08 13.82 -3.39
N GLY A 42 4.49 13.86 -2.20
CA GLY A 42 4.69 12.87 -1.13
C GLY A 42 3.74 11.67 -1.21
N SER A 43 2.78 11.63 -2.14
CA SER A 43 1.89 10.49 -2.29
C SER A 43 2.65 9.28 -2.82
N SER A 44 2.48 8.11 -2.20
CA SER A 44 3.07 6.84 -2.67
C SER A 44 2.29 6.25 -3.85
N GLY A 45 0.96 6.41 -3.86
CA GLY A 45 0.07 5.85 -4.87
C GLY A 45 -0.23 6.81 -6.02
N TYR A 46 -0.38 6.23 -7.19
CA TYR A 46 -0.91 6.88 -8.39
C TYR A 46 -2.41 6.55 -8.49
N ASP A 47 -3.27 7.54 -8.70
CA ASP A 47 -4.69 7.29 -8.88
C ASP A 47 -4.95 6.46 -10.14
N LEU A 48 -5.79 5.42 -10.01
CA LEU A 48 -6.36 4.63 -11.10
C LEU A 48 -7.80 5.08 -11.31
N ALA A 49 -8.09 5.53 -12.54
CA ALA A 49 -9.42 5.97 -12.94
C ALA A 49 -10.15 4.89 -13.76
N SER A 50 -11.48 4.89 -13.66
CA SER A 50 -12.35 4.10 -14.52
C SER A 50 -12.26 4.54 -15.97
N ALA A 51 -12.15 3.59 -16.89
CA ALA A 51 -12.24 3.78 -18.33
C ALA A 51 -13.44 3.01 -18.93
N GLU A 52 -14.49 2.85 -18.13
CA GLU A 52 -15.77 2.33 -18.62
C GLU A 52 -16.40 3.27 -19.64
N ASP A 53 -17.22 2.74 -20.54
CA ASP A 53 -17.86 3.51 -21.59
C ASP A 53 -19.12 4.27 -21.07
N GLY A 54 -19.59 3.95 -19.85
CA GLY A 54 -20.75 4.52 -19.20
C GLY A 54 -20.77 4.23 -17.70
N GLU A 55 -21.91 4.51 -17.07
CA GLU A 55 -22.13 4.21 -15.66
C GLU A 55 -22.12 2.70 -15.41
N LEU A 56 -21.33 2.26 -14.42
CA LEU A 56 -21.32 0.90 -13.87
C LEU A 56 -21.81 0.93 -12.43
N THR A 57 -22.98 0.33 -12.16
CA THR A 57 -23.53 0.26 -10.81
C THR A 57 -23.14 -1.05 -10.12
N ILE A 58 -22.57 -0.96 -8.91
CA ILE A 58 -22.20 -2.08 -8.04
C ILE A 58 -23.21 -2.13 -6.89
N LEU A 59 -24.07 -3.15 -6.87
CA LEU A 59 -25.06 -3.34 -5.80
C LEU A 59 -24.38 -3.74 -4.47
N PRO A 60 -25.04 -3.52 -3.30
CA PRO A 60 -24.58 -4.05 -2.02
C PRO A 60 -24.27 -5.55 -2.08
N GLY A 61 -23.11 -5.96 -1.58
CA GLY A 61 -22.63 -7.35 -1.62
C GLY A 61 -22.10 -7.82 -2.97
N ALA A 62 -22.19 -7.00 -4.03
CA ALA A 62 -21.71 -7.36 -5.36
C ALA A 62 -20.24 -7.00 -5.60
N VAL A 63 -19.67 -7.64 -6.62
CA VAL A 63 -18.30 -7.42 -7.12
C VAL A 63 -18.38 -7.04 -8.59
N ALA A 64 -17.54 -6.08 -8.99
CA ALA A 64 -17.38 -5.67 -10.39
C ALA A 64 -15.91 -5.61 -10.78
N LEU A 65 -15.62 -5.98 -12.03
CA LEU A 65 -14.30 -5.83 -12.65
C LEU A 65 -14.30 -4.55 -13.49
N VAL A 66 -13.68 -3.49 -12.99
CA VAL A 66 -13.69 -2.16 -13.61
C VAL A 66 -12.44 -1.96 -14.46
N ARG A 67 -12.64 -1.51 -15.69
CA ARG A 67 -11.57 -1.23 -16.65
C ARG A 67 -10.86 0.07 -16.31
N THR A 68 -9.53 0.10 -16.55
CA THR A 68 -8.74 1.35 -16.44
C THR A 68 -8.26 1.85 -17.80
N GLY A 69 -8.34 1.00 -18.84
CA GLY A 69 -7.80 1.31 -20.16
C GLY A 69 -6.26 1.41 -20.19
N LEU A 70 -5.57 0.92 -19.17
CA LEU A 70 -4.11 1.03 -19.04
C LEU A 70 -3.44 -0.34 -19.16
N VAL A 71 -2.29 -0.37 -19.84
CA VAL A 71 -1.34 -1.49 -19.84
C VAL A 71 -0.01 -0.97 -19.33
N LEU A 72 0.64 -1.73 -18.47
CA LEU A 72 1.93 -1.39 -17.88
C LEU A 72 3.04 -2.26 -18.44
N GLU A 73 4.23 -1.68 -18.55
CA GLU A 73 5.48 -2.37 -18.81
C GLU A 73 6.44 -2.07 -17.66
N LEU A 74 6.53 -3.02 -16.74
CA LEU A 74 7.36 -2.92 -15.55
C LEU A 74 8.73 -3.54 -15.81
N PRO A 75 9.82 -2.96 -15.29
CA PRO A 75 11.13 -3.62 -15.31
C PRO A 75 11.12 -4.87 -14.43
N PRO A 76 11.95 -5.89 -14.74
CA PRO A 76 12.18 -7.02 -13.86
C PRO A 76 12.60 -6.56 -12.45
N GLY A 77 12.06 -7.20 -11.43
CA GLY A 77 12.30 -6.82 -10.02
C GLY A 77 11.40 -5.70 -9.50
N LEU A 78 10.42 -5.27 -10.31
CA LEU A 78 9.37 -4.34 -9.87
C LEU A 78 7.99 -4.98 -10.08
N GLU A 79 7.08 -4.78 -9.14
CA GLU A 79 5.66 -5.09 -9.30
C GLU A 79 4.80 -3.83 -9.15
N GLY A 80 3.61 -3.87 -9.73
CA GLY A 80 2.53 -2.92 -9.45
C GLY A 80 1.55 -3.52 -8.45
N GLN A 81 1.12 -2.74 -7.47
CA GLN A 81 0.08 -3.13 -6.52
C GLN A 81 -1.13 -2.23 -6.63
N VAL A 82 -2.27 -2.81 -7.01
CA VAL A 82 -3.57 -2.12 -6.96
C VAL A 82 -4.10 -2.18 -5.54
N ARG A 83 -4.28 -1.02 -4.93
CA ARG A 83 -4.72 -0.87 -3.53
C ARG A 83 -6.00 -0.06 -3.46
N SER A 84 -6.79 -0.32 -2.42
CA SER A 84 -8.00 0.47 -2.12
C SER A 84 -7.67 1.93 -1.85
N ARG A 85 -8.60 2.82 -2.20
CA ARG A 85 -8.58 4.21 -1.75
C ARG A 85 -9.33 4.29 -0.42
N SER A 86 -8.64 4.79 0.61
CA SER A 86 -9.19 4.92 1.97
C SER A 86 -10.51 5.71 2.00
N GLY A 87 -10.62 6.75 1.16
CA GLY A 87 -11.83 7.56 1.07
C GLY A 87 -13.05 6.80 0.54
N LEU A 88 -12.90 5.89 -0.42
CA LEU A 88 -14.00 5.05 -0.92
C LEU A 88 -14.37 4.00 0.14
N ALA A 89 -13.38 3.35 0.71
CA ALA A 89 -13.59 2.34 1.75
C ALA A 89 -14.33 2.92 2.97
N ALA A 90 -13.89 4.09 3.46
CA ALA A 90 -14.46 4.67 4.68
C ALA A 90 -15.85 5.28 4.49
N ARG A 91 -16.13 5.90 3.32
CA ARG A 91 -17.40 6.60 3.11
C ARG A 91 -18.49 5.73 2.47
N SER A 92 -18.09 4.80 1.62
CA SER A 92 -19.03 4.04 0.79
C SER A 92 -18.94 2.54 0.99
N GLY A 93 -18.01 2.05 1.82
CA GLY A 93 -17.78 0.61 1.96
C GLY A 93 -17.25 -0.06 0.69
N VAL A 94 -16.75 0.73 -0.28
CA VAL A 94 -16.25 0.22 -1.57
C VAL A 94 -14.73 0.13 -1.55
N PHE A 95 -14.20 -1.04 -1.90
CA PHE A 95 -12.78 -1.32 -1.83
C PHE A 95 -12.34 -2.33 -2.89
N VAL A 96 -11.03 -2.42 -3.11
CA VAL A 96 -10.43 -3.43 -4.00
C VAL A 96 -10.42 -4.77 -3.29
N LEU A 97 -11.19 -5.73 -3.81
CA LEU A 97 -11.44 -7.01 -3.16
C LEU A 97 -10.15 -7.83 -2.92
N ASN A 98 -9.26 -7.85 -3.89
CA ASN A 98 -7.99 -8.58 -3.84
C ASN A 98 -6.81 -7.68 -3.43
N SER A 99 -7.05 -6.61 -2.66
CA SER A 99 -6.00 -5.65 -2.27
C SER A 99 -4.96 -6.28 -1.33
N PRO A 100 -3.64 -6.17 -1.67
CA PRO A 100 -3.07 -5.59 -2.89
C PRO A 100 -3.21 -6.51 -4.09
N GLY A 101 -3.78 -5.99 -5.20
CA GLY A 101 -3.84 -6.72 -6.48
C GLY A 101 -2.49 -6.65 -7.18
N THR A 102 -1.82 -7.77 -7.38
CA THR A 102 -0.47 -7.83 -7.97
C THR A 102 -0.52 -7.69 -9.48
N ILE A 103 0.38 -6.86 -10.02
CA ILE A 103 0.66 -6.72 -11.45
C ILE A 103 2.12 -7.09 -11.64
N ASP A 104 2.34 -8.25 -12.26
CA ASP A 104 3.67 -8.80 -12.51
C ASP A 104 4.42 -8.02 -13.61
N SER A 105 5.76 -8.06 -13.56
CA SER A 105 6.60 -7.35 -14.54
C SER A 105 6.43 -7.85 -15.98
N ASP A 106 5.99 -9.08 -16.19
CA ASP A 106 5.74 -9.70 -17.49
C ASP A 106 4.26 -9.64 -17.93
N TYR A 107 3.35 -9.10 -17.09
CA TYR A 107 1.95 -8.92 -17.47
C TYR A 107 1.80 -7.81 -18.51
N ARG A 108 1.11 -8.11 -19.61
CA ARG A 108 0.85 -7.17 -20.72
C ARG A 108 -0.64 -7.00 -21.03
N GLY A 109 -1.51 -7.49 -20.13
CA GLY A 109 -2.94 -7.26 -20.23
C GLY A 109 -3.36 -5.88 -19.68
N GLU A 110 -4.63 -5.54 -19.87
CA GLU A 110 -5.23 -4.35 -19.27
C GLU A 110 -5.25 -4.47 -17.74
N VAL A 111 -4.77 -3.44 -17.06
CA VAL A 111 -4.95 -3.32 -15.60
C VAL A 111 -6.43 -3.10 -15.32
N LYS A 112 -7.04 -4.01 -14.59
CA LYS A 112 -8.44 -3.91 -14.16
C LYS A 112 -8.51 -3.95 -12.65
N VAL A 113 -9.53 -3.31 -12.09
CA VAL A 113 -9.73 -3.19 -10.66
C VAL A 113 -10.94 -4.03 -10.24
N VAL A 114 -10.74 -4.98 -9.34
CA VAL A 114 -11.82 -5.78 -8.76
C VAL A 114 -12.40 -5.01 -7.58
N LEU A 115 -13.54 -4.33 -7.76
CA LEU A 115 -14.22 -3.59 -6.71
C LEU A 115 -15.31 -4.43 -6.06
N ALA A 116 -15.37 -4.41 -4.73
CA ALA A 116 -16.48 -4.95 -3.94
C ALA A 116 -17.21 -3.79 -3.26
N ASN A 117 -18.54 -3.87 -3.20
CA ASN A 117 -19.39 -2.95 -2.46
C ASN A 117 -19.92 -3.65 -1.19
N PHE A 118 -19.37 -3.26 -0.04
CA PHE A 118 -19.80 -3.70 1.30
C PHE A 118 -20.65 -2.64 2.01
N GLY A 119 -21.00 -1.56 1.30
CA GLY A 119 -21.94 -0.54 1.80
C GLY A 119 -23.39 -0.99 1.68
N ASP A 120 -24.30 -0.18 2.23
CA ASP A 120 -25.74 -0.46 2.28
C ASP A 120 -26.51 0.06 1.05
N ALA A 121 -25.85 0.82 0.16
CA ALA A 121 -26.46 1.43 -1.02
C ALA A 121 -25.70 1.03 -2.30
N PRO A 122 -26.38 1.03 -3.48
CA PRO A 122 -25.71 0.89 -4.75
C PRO A 122 -24.63 1.96 -4.93
N PHE A 123 -23.49 1.57 -5.49
CA PHE A 123 -22.37 2.46 -5.79
C PHE A 123 -22.18 2.58 -7.29
N SER A 124 -22.29 3.79 -7.83
CA SER A 124 -22.12 4.07 -9.26
C SER A 124 -20.68 4.52 -9.52
N VAL A 125 -20.07 3.88 -10.51
CA VAL A 125 -18.75 4.22 -11.06
C VAL A 125 -18.96 4.84 -12.43
N PHE A 126 -18.51 6.08 -12.61
CA PHE A 126 -18.59 6.79 -13.90
C PHE A 126 -17.22 6.78 -14.60
N PRO A 127 -17.18 7.00 -15.93
CA PRO A 127 -15.95 7.24 -16.65
C PRO A 127 -15.12 8.35 -16.01
N GLY A 128 -13.83 8.07 -15.73
CA GLY A 128 -12.92 9.03 -15.10
C GLY A 128 -12.92 9.04 -13.58
N ASP A 129 -13.85 8.34 -12.92
CA ASP A 129 -13.83 8.21 -11.46
C ASP A 129 -12.57 7.50 -10.98
N ARG A 130 -11.95 8.06 -9.93
CA ARG A 130 -10.78 7.46 -9.28
C ARG A 130 -11.22 6.33 -8.36
N ILE A 131 -11.00 5.10 -8.80
CA ILE A 131 -11.53 3.87 -8.18
C ILE A 131 -10.54 3.13 -7.28
N ALA A 132 -9.24 3.29 -7.54
CA ALA A 132 -8.16 2.63 -6.81
C ALA A 132 -6.89 3.49 -6.84
N GLN A 133 -5.83 3.00 -6.24
CA GLN A 133 -4.48 3.55 -6.38
C GLN A 133 -3.49 2.45 -6.74
N LEU A 134 -2.49 2.81 -7.55
CA LEU A 134 -1.38 1.95 -7.96
C LEU A 134 -0.12 2.34 -7.21
N VAL A 135 0.52 1.40 -6.56
CA VAL A 135 1.81 1.58 -5.88
C VAL A 135 2.83 0.65 -6.52
N PHE A 136 4.05 1.13 -6.75
CA PHE A 136 5.14 0.30 -7.25
C PHE A 136 5.99 -0.18 -6.08
N MET A 137 6.36 -1.48 -6.10
CA MET A 137 7.14 -2.13 -5.06
C MET A 137 8.26 -2.96 -5.67
N GLU A 138 9.42 -2.96 -5.02
CA GLU A 138 10.51 -3.85 -5.39
C GLU A 138 10.20 -5.29 -4.97
N VAL A 139 10.50 -6.23 -5.86
CA VAL A 139 10.34 -7.67 -5.62
C VAL A 139 11.72 -8.26 -5.39
N PRO A 140 12.03 -8.73 -4.17
CA PRO A 140 13.33 -9.34 -3.88
C PRO A 140 13.47 -10.67 -4.64
N SER A 141 14.67 -10.94 -5.15
CA SER A 141 14.99 -12.25 -5.69
C SER A 141 15.16 -13.25 -4.54
N VAL A 142 14.28 -14.24 -4.46
CA VAL A 142 14.27 -15.25 -3.40
C VAL A 142 14.61 -16.61 -3.98
N CYS A 143 15.55 -17.32 -3.34
CA CYS A 143 15.82 -18.72 -3.61
C CYS A 143 15.14 -19.58 -2.53
N LEU A 144 14.19 -20.41 -2.93
CA LEU A 144 13.53 -21.36 -2.04
C LEU A 144 14.38 -22.63 -1.92
N VAL A 145 14.77 -22.97 -0.70
CA VAL A 145 15.56 -24.15 -0.39
C VAL A 145 14.73 -25.07 0.52
N ALA A 146 14.58 -26.34 0.13
CA ALA A 146 13.96 -27.33 0.99
C ALA A 146 14.89 -27.64 2.17
N VAL A 147 14.34 -27.65 3.38
CA VAL A 147 15.04 -28.01 4.62
C VAL A 147 14.22 -29.05 5.38
N ASP A 148 14.90 -29.99 6.02
CA ASP A 148 14.24 -31.02 6.80
C ASP A 148 13.76 -30.49 8.17
N GLU A 149 14.48 -29.51 8.72
CA GLU A 149 14.17 -28.92 10.02
C GLU A 149 14.25 -27.39 9.96
N MET A 150 13.39 -26.72 10.73
CA MET A 150 13.42 -25.26 10.90
C MET A 150 14.16 -24.89 12.18
N ALA A 151 14.94 -23.83 12.14
CA ALA A 151 15.55 -23.27 13.33
C ALA A 151 14.48 -22.86 14.36
N PRO A 152 14.64 -23.17 15.64
CA PRO A 152 13.69 -22.77 16.68
C PRO A 152 13.68 -21.23 16.83
N THR A 153 12.49 -20.70 17.13
CA THR A 153 12.32 -19.27 17.43
C THR A 153 11.51 -19.10 18.70
N GLU A 154 11.60 -17.94 19.34
CA GLU A 154 10.81 -17.62 20.54
C GLU A 154 9.30 -17.76 20.30
N ARG A 155 8.81 -17.38 19.11
CA ARG A 155 7.41 -17.51 18.74
C ARG A 155 6.99 -18.96 18.43
N GLY A 156 7.91 -19.81 17.96
CA GLY A 156 7.65 -21.18 17.57
C GLY A 156 6.49 -21.28 16.57
N VAL A 157 5.53 -22.16 16.86
CA VAL A 157 4.31 -22.39 16.04
C VAL A 157 3.15 -21.45 16.39
N GLY A 158 3.35 -20.49 17.28
CA GLY A 158 2.31 -19.56 17.72
C GLY A 158 1.79 -18.67 16.57
N GLY A 159 0.48 -18.70 16.33
CA GLY A 159 -0.20 -17.93 15.31
C GLY A 159 -1.65 -17.64 15.73
N PHE A 160 -2.43 -16.99 14.83
CA PHE A 160 -3.87 -16.74 14.97
C PHE A 160 -4.29 -16.13 16.32
N GLY A 161 -3.51 -15.14 16.81
CA GLY A 161 -3.81 -14.46 18.07
C GLY A 161 -3.23 -15.17 19.30
N SER A 162 -2.22 -16.04 19.17
CA SER A 162 -1.56 -16.72 20.29
C SER A 162 -0.98 -15.77 21.35
N THR A 163 -0.77 -14.48 21.02
CA THR A 163 -0.32 -13.43 21.93
C THR A 163 -1.47 -12.77 22.71
N GLY A 164 -2.75 -13.18 22.46
CA GLY A 164 -3.93 -12.62 23.11
C GLY A 164 -4.29 -11.20 22.62
N ASN A 165 -5.43 -10.72 23.10
CA ASN A 165 -5.95 -9.37 22.81
C ASN A 165 -5.89 -8.44 24.04
N THR A 166 -5.30 -8.90 25.16
CA THR A 166 -5.12 -8.06 26.33
C THR A 166 -4.04 -7.01 26.08
N PRO A 167 -4.20 -5.76 26.53
CA PRO A 167 -3.12 -4.78 26.48
C PRO A 167 -1.87 -5.38 27.13
N LEU A 168 -0.74 -5.27 26.49
CA LEU A 168 0.54 -5.61 27.10
C LEU A 168 0.69 -4.68 28.31
N GLU A 169 0.77 -5.25 29.53
CA GLU A 169 1.20 -4.48 30.68
C GLU A 169 2.55 -3.86 30.32
N SER A 170 2.62 -2.54 30.39
CA SER A 170 3.86 -1.81 30.15
C SER A 170 4.84 -2.10 31.28
N THR A 171 5.49 -3.25 31.25
CA THR A 171 6.75 -3.40 31.97
C THR A 171 7.70 -2.37 31.34
N PRO A 172 8.30 -1.47 32.12
CA PRO A 172 9.34 -0.58 31.58
C PRO A 172 10.45 -1.49 31.04
N GLN A 173 10.49 -1.66 29.72
CA GLN A 173 11.68 -2.23 29.11
C GLN A 173 12.75 -1.18 29.28
N GLU A 174 13.74 -1.46 30.12
CA GLU A 174 15.01 -0.76 30.08
C GLU A 174 15.57 -0.99 28.67
N HIS A 175 15.31 -0.03 27.76
CA HIS A 175 16.00 -0.01 26.49
C HIS A 175 17.48 0.16 26.79
N PRO A 176 18.34 -0.78 26.37
CA PRO A 176 19.79 -0.52 26.38
C PRO A 176 19.97 0.77 25.57
N SER A 177 20.69 1.70 26.15
CA SER A 177 20.98 3.04 25.62
C SER A 177 21.66 2.98 24.24
N TYR A 178 20.86 2.78 23.19
CA TYR A 178 21.35 2.84 21.82
C TYR A 178 21.48 4.29 21.30
N CYS A 179 21.10 5.29 22.13
CA CYS A 179 21.12 6.70 21.76
C CYS A 179 22.38 7.46 22.21
N GLU A 180 23.33 6.84 22.92
CA GLU A 180 24.47 7.58 23.46
C GLU A 180 25.65 7.79 22.50
N ASN A 181 25.62 7.20 21.28
CA ASN A 181 26.81 7.27 20.41
C ASN A 181 26.63 8.06 19.09
N ILE A 182 25.52 8.76 18.85
CA ILE A 182 25.35 9.48 17.57
C ILE A 182 25.23 11.01 17.67
N LEU A 183 25.00 11.59 18.85
CA LEU A 183 24.90 13.05 18.97
C LEU A 183 25.71 13.57 20.15
N GLY A 184 27.02 13.82 19.92
CA GLY A 184 27.79 14.72 20.75
C GLY A 184 27.17 16.13 20.72
N GLY A 185 26.63 16.58 21.84
CA GLY A 185 26.45 17.98 22.15
C GLY A 185 25.27 18.71 21.51
N ILE A 186 24.01 18.43 21.92
CA ILE A 186 22.97 19.45 21.99
C ILE A 186 22.06 19.08 23.18
N GLU A 187 22.13 19.84 24.23
CA GLU A 187 21.16 19.83 25.32
C GLU A 187 19.78 20.21 24.79
N LYS A 188 18.83 19.28 24.81
CA LYS A 188 17.39 19.60 24.76
C LYS A 188 16.66 18.94 25.90
N THR A 189 16.26 19.77 26.84
CA THR A 189 15.35 19.46 27.94
C THR A 189 14.06 18.78 27.44
N CYS A 190 13.93 17.52 27.76
CA CYS A 190 12.69 16.77 27.58
C CYS A 190 11.73 17.20 28.71
N ARG A 191 10.67 17.94 28.38
CA ARG A 191 9.58 18.25 29.32
C ARG A 191 8.63 17.05 29.35
N THR A 192 8.46 16.47 30.52
CA THR A 192 7.39 15.51 30.86
C THR A 192 6.02 16.17 30.75
N PRO A 193 4.96 15.46 30.32
CA PRO A 193 3.61 15.98 30.31
C PRO A 193 3.12 16.21 31.75
N LEU A 194 2.59 17.38 31.98
CA LEU A 194 2.00 17.86 33.25
C LEU A 194 0.82 16.99 33.68
N ASP A 195 0.83 16.64 34.98
CA ASP A 195 -0.27 16.07 35.73
C ASP A 195 -1.49 16.99 35.64
N ARG A 196 -2.62 16.44 35.19
CA ARG A 196 -3.92 17.11 35.33
C ARG A 196 -4.40 16.94 36.75
N GLU A 197 -4.27 17.98 37.54
CA GLU A 197 -4.94 18.11 38.85
C GLU A 197 -6.47 18.09 38.66
N THR A 198 -7.10 17.14 39.33
CA THR A 198 -8.55 17.12 39.52
C THR A 198 -8.93 18.12 40.61
N SER A 199 -9.46 19.26 40.20
CA SER A 199 -10.13 20.16 41.14
C SER A 199 -11.60 19.78 41.28
N SER A 200 -11.94 19.13 42.39
CA SER A 200 -13.31 18.99 42.87
C SER A 200 -13.79 20.32 43.47
N GLY A 201 -14.63 21.04 42.77
CA GLY A 201 -15.34 22.20 43.27
C GLY A 201 -16.74 21.81 43.81
N SER A 202 -16.88 21.75 45.10
CA SER A 202 -18.17 21.69 45.77
C SER A 202 -18.78 23.11 45.75
N GLY A 203 -19.89 23.29 45.04
CA GLY A 203 -20.73 24.50 45.12
C GLY A 203 -22.01 24.16 45.81
N THR A 204 -22.15 24.68 47.04
CA THR A 204 -23.39 24.75 47.81
C THR A 204 -24.32 25.79 47.20
N LEU A 205 -25.60 25.39 47.14
CA LEU A 205 -26.72 26.26 46.84
C LEU A 205 -27.04 27.13 48.07
N ASP A 206 -27.31 28.39 47.83
CA ASP A 206 -28.33 29.22 48.49
C ASP A 206 -29.01 30.10 47.44
#